data_018b44e2340090925b40dd374be6144d
#
_entry.id   018b44e2340090925b40dd374be6144d
#
_cell.length_a   1.000
_cell.length_b   1.000
_cell.length_c   1.000
_cell.angle_alpha   90.00
_cell.angle_beta   90.00
_cell.angle_gamma   90.00
#
_symmetry.space_group_name_H-M   'P 1'
#
loop_
_entity.id
_entity.type
_entity.pdbx_description
1 polymer ?
#
loop_
_entity_poly.entity_id
_entity_poly.type
_entity_poly.pdbx_seq_one_letter_code
_entity_poly.pdbx_strand_id
1 'polypeptide(L)'
;MMKNKKLYAAIGATVLICAAAAGFYFSSLAYRLNRLAAGKDCRVGAAVIAGSRTFVHGEGKYPLLSVFKLFIAAQVLDKLGRENTDPCKTELTITRDMIDERTYSPMRDERRTYPYGISVARLLEYMVAESDNNAADILLAYAGGGEQTQAYLNRLGFGGIEVSVNEREMNADIAKQYVNRASPADVVRFLKTVREGDILTPENRKFFDKIMTATVTGGDKLKAGLPQGTVFGHK
;
A
#
# COMPACT_ATOMS: atom_id res chain seq x y z
N MET A 1 11.48 -24.95 46.85
CA MET A 1 11.66 -23.49 46.60
C MET A 1 12.85 -23.15 45.70
N MET A 2 13.98 -23.85 45.78
CA MET A 2 15.19 -23.58 44.94
C MET A 2 15.03 -23.94 43.45
N LYS A 3 14.26 -24.96 43.06
CA LYS A 3 14.05 -25.34 41.65
C LYS A 3 13.37 -24.25 40.81
N ASN A 4 12.40 -23.55 41.40
CA ASN A 4 11.67 -22.48 40.70
C ASN A 4 12.54 -21.24 40.47
N LYS A 5 13.44 -20.88 41.41
CA LYS A 5 14.36 -19.75 41.21
C LYS A 5 15.32 -19.94 40.03
N LYS A 6 15.85 -21.17 39.87
CA LYS A 6 16.71 -21.52 38.72
C LYS A 6 15.93 -21.49 37.39
N LEU A 7 14.68 -21.93 37.40
CA LEU A 7 13.82 -21.89 36.22
C LEU A 7 13.49 -20.45 35.82
N TYR A 8 13.12 -19.59 36.77
CA TYR A 8 12.85 -18.16 36.47
C TYR A 8 14.12 -17.41 36.02
N ALA A 9 15.28 -17.74 36.59
CA ALA A 9 16.56 -17.18 36.14
C ALA A 9 16.90 -17.59 34.70
N ALA A 10 16.66 -18.88 34.35
CA ALA A 10 16.88 -19.37 32.99
C ALA A 10 15.92 -18.72 31.98
N ILE A 11 14.63 -18.60 32.32
CA ILE A 11 13.64 -17.90 31.49
C ILE A 11 14.03 -16.44 31.29
N GLY A 12 14.42 -15.72 32.35
CA GLY A 12 14.88 -14.35 32.29
C GLY A 12 16.11 -14.17 31.40
N ALA A 13 17.10 -15.06 31.51
CA ALA A 13 18.29 -15.06 30.66
C ALA A 13 17.94 -15.29 29.17
N THR A 14 17.05 -16.24 28.87
CA THR A 14 16.57 -16.52 27.52
C THR A 14 15.83 -15.32 26.91
N VAL A 15 14.97 -14.65 27.70
CA VAL A 15 14.26 -13.44 27.27
C VAL A 15 15.24 -12.30 26.96
N LEU A 16 16.27 -12.11 27.79
CA LEU A 16 17.28 -11.10 27.57
C LEU A 16 18.14 -11.39 26.32
N ILE A 17 18.51 -12.65 26.09
CA ILE A 17 19.26 -13.07 24.89
C ILE A 17 18.40 -12.85 23.64
N CYS A 18 17.12 -13.24 23.66
CA CYS A 18 16.22 -13.01 22.54
C CYS A 18 15.99 -11.51 22.27
N ALA A 19 15.87 -10.70 23.32
CA ALA A 19 15.75 -9.24 23.18
C ALA A 19 17.02 -8.61 22.62
N ALA A 20 18.18 -9.04 23.08
CA ALA A 20 19.49 -8.58 22.58
C ALA A 20 19.70 -8.99 21.10
N ALA A 21 19.39 -10.25 20.76
CA ALA A 21 19.47 -10.75 19.38
C ALA A 21 18.55 -10.00 18.44
N ALA A 22 17.31 -9.72 18.87
CA ALA A 22 16.36 -8.92 18.11
C ALA A 22 16.82 -7.46 17.96
N GLY A 23 17.33 -6.85 19.02
CA GLY A 23 17.91 -5.50 18.96
C GLY A 23 19.08 -5.41 17.99
N PHE A 24 19.98 -6.42 18.03
CA PHE A 24 21.09 -6.54 17.09
C PHE A 24 20.61 -6.72 15.63
N TYR A 25 19.60 -7.55 15.40
CA TYR A 25 19.04 -7.74 14.06
C TYR A 25 18.49 -6.43 13.46
N PHE A 26 17.69 -5.70 14.24
CA PHE A 26 17.11 -4.42 13.77
C PHE A 26 18.18 -3.31 13.60
N SER A 27 19.17 -3.25 14.48
CA SER A 27 20.30 -2.32 14.29
C SER A 27 21.15 -2.72 13.07
N SER A 28 21.31 -4.01 12.79
CA SER A 28 22.02 -4.48 11.60
C SER A 28 21.28 -4.13 10.30
N LEU A 29 19.95 -4.11 10.30
CA LEU A 29 19.13 -3.69 9.15
C LEU A 29 19.33 -2.20 8.85
N ALA A 30 19.29 -1.34 9.85
CA ALA A 30 19.57 0.09 9.68
C ALA A 30 20.99 0.32 9.11
N TYR A 31 21.97 -0.37 9.64
CA TYR A 31 23.35 -0.32 9.13
C TYR A 31 23.47 -0.75 7.66
N ARG A 32 22.78 -1.84 7.29
CA ARG A 32 22.77 -2.35 5.90
C ARG A 32 22.09 -1.36 4.96
N LEU A 33 20.96 -0.76 5.35
CA LEU A 33 20.26 0.25 4.56
C LEU A 33 21.14 1.50 4.37
N ASN A 34 21.78 1.97 5.43
CA ASN A 34 22.73 3.09 5.34
C ASN A 34 23.89 2.78 4.39
N ARG A 35 24.46 1.58 4.45
CA ARG A 35 25.51 1.14 3.53
C ARG A 35 25.05 1.10 2.08
N LEU A 36 23.81 0.66 1.81
CA LEU A 36 23.25 0.63 0.45
C LEU A 36 23.05 2.03 -0.12
N ALA A 37 22.71 3.00 0.74
CA ALA A 37 22.56 4.41 0.36
C ALA A 37 23.88 5.17 0.27
N ALA A 38 24.92 4.71 0.95
CA ALA A 38 26.20 5.40 1.02
C ALA A 38 26.83 5.58 -0.37
N GLY A 39 27.24 6.82 -0.68
CA GLY A 39 27.84 7.16 -1.98
C GLY A 39 26.84 7.26 -3.15
N LYS A 40 25.54 7.20 -2.87
CA LYS A 40 24.48 7.40 -3.87
C LYS A 40 23.73 8.69 -3.56
N ASP A 41 23.38 9.43 -4.60
CA ASP A 41 22.51 10.60 -4.48
C ASP A 41 21.04 10.15 -4.33
N CYS A 42 20.75 9.52 -3.19
CA CYS A 42 19.39 9.05 -2.87
C CYS A 42 19.15 9.03 -1.36
N ARG A 43 17.87 9.19 -0.98
CA ARG A 43 17.40 8.95 0.39
C ARG A 43 16.69 7.61 0.44
N VAL A 44 16.93 6.83 1.47
CA VAL A 44 16.25 5.55 1.70
C VAL A 44 15.37 5.68 2.91
N GLY A 45 14.08 5.34 2.74
CA GLY A 45 13.12 5.20 3.82
C GLY A 45 12.55 3.79 3.85
N ALA A 46 12.48 3.20 5.02
CA ALA A 46 11.90 1.88 5.22
C ALA A 46 11.17 1.78 6.55
N ALA A 47 10.07 1.04 6.57
CA ALA A 47 9.41 0.67 7.81
C ALA A 47 8.92 -0.78 7.74
N VAL A 48 8.98 -1.46 8.86
CA VAL A 48 8.54 -2.85 8.99
C VAL A 48 7.76 -3.00 10.28
N ILE A 49 6.59 -3.63 10.21
CA ILE A 49 5.84 -4.09 11.37
C ILE A 49 5.88 -5.62 11.36
N ALA A 50 6.40 -6.22 12.43
CA ALA A 50 6.47 -7.67 12.63
C ALA A 50 5.93 -8.00 14.03
N GLY A 51 4.72 -8.53 14.09
CA GLY A 51 3.99 -8.71 15.35
C GLY A 51 3.80 -7.36 16.07
N SER A 52 4.29 -7.26 17.31
CA SER A 52 4.24 -6.03 18.11
C SER A 52 5.41 -5.07 17.87
N ARG A 53 6.38 -5.44 17.06
CA ARG A 53 7.58 -4.64 16.83
C ARG A 53 7.46 -3.80 15.59
N THR A 54 7.91 -2.55 15.68
CA THR A 54 8.00 -1.62 14.55
C THR A 54 9.44 -1.17 14.38
N PHE A 55 9.97 -1.30 13.17
CA PHE A 55 11.23 -0.74 12.74
C PHE A 55 10.95 0.41 11.77
N VAL A 56 11.64 1.53 11.94
CA VAL A 56 11.58 2.68 11.02
C VAL A 56 12.99 3.15 10.74
N HIS A 57 13.29 3.41 9.48
CA HIS A 57 14.53 3.96 8.99
C HIS A 57 14.26 5.07 7.97
N GLY A 58 15.02 6.16 8.04
CA GLY A 58 14.83 7.36 7.24
C GLY A 58 13.75 8.28 7.80
N GLU A 59 13.97 9.57 7.63
CA GLU A 59 13.07 10.63 8.10
C GLU A 59 12.31 11.27 6.95
N GLY A 60 11.14 11.84 7.27
CA GLY A 60 10.33 12.61 6.33
C GLY A 60 9.42 11.76 5.45
N LYS A 61 8.89 12.43 4.43
CA LYS A 61 7.96 11.85 3.46
C LYS A 61 8.66 11.56 2.14
N TYR A 62 8.24 10.50 1.50
CA TYR A 62 8.73 10.02 0.21
C TYR A 62 7.60 10.05 -0.81
N PRO A 63 7.88 10.30 -2.10
CA PRO A 63 6.89 10.22 -3.15
C PRO A 63 6.25 8.83 -3.18
N LEU A 64 4.92 8.80 -3.28
CA LEU A 64 4.16 7.55 -3.29
C LEU A 64 4.16 6.88 -4.64
N LEU A 65 4.18 7.66 -5.73
CA LEU A 65 3.91 7.13 -7.07
C LEU A 65 2.70 6.19 -7.01
N SER A 66 2.77 5.00 -7.64
CA SER A 66 1.66 4.05 -7.64
C SER A 66 1.27 3.50 -6.25
N VAL A 67 2.05 3.74 -5.20
CA VAL A 67 1.66 3.34 -3.83
C VAL A 67 0.38 4.06 -3.38
N PHE A 68 0.08 5.26 -3.88
CA PHE A 68 -1.14 5.98 -3.51
C PHE A 68 -2.43 5.22 -3.89
N LYS A 69 -2.37 4.33 -4.88
CA LYS A 69 -3.48 3.46 -5.31
C LYS A 69 -3.99 2.53 -4.19
N LEU A 70 -3.14 2.23 -3.20
CA LEU A 70 -3.55 1.48 -2.00
C LEU A 70 -4.62 2.22 -1.19
N PHE A 71 -4.46 3.53 -1.05
CA PHE A 71 -5.38 4.36 -0.27
C PHE A 71 -6.72 4.51 -0.99
N ILE A 72 -6.69 4.66 -2.32
CA ILE A 72 -7.89 4.67 -3.16
C ILE A 72 -8.62 3.33 -3.03
N ALA A 73 -7.91 2.21 -3.15
CA ALA A 73 -8.53 0.89 -3.05
C ALA A 73 -9.21 0.67 -1.69
N ALA A 74 -8.54 1.03 -0.60
CA ALA A 74 -9.13 0.92 0.74
C ALA A 74 -10.36 1.83 0.91
N GLN A 75 -10.30 3.08 0.42
CA GLN A 75 -11.41 4.03 0.48
C GLN A 75 -12.65 3.54 -0.32
N VAL A 76 -12.43 3.04 -1.53
CA VAL A 76 -13.49 2.50 -2.39
C VAL A 76 -14.15 1.29 -1.73
N LEU A 77 -13.36 0.35 -1.21
CA LEU A 77 -13.86 -0.84 -0.54
C LEU A 77 -14.57 -0.52 0.78
N ASP A 78 -14.08 0.45 1.56
CA ASP A 78 -14.76 0.94 2.76
C ASP A 78 -16.10 1.61 2.40
N LYS A 79 -16.13 2.46 1.36
CA LYS A 79 -17.35 3.08 0.87
C LYS A 79 -18.40 2.01 0.51
N LEU A 80 -18.05 1.05 -0.34
CA LEU A 80 -18.95 -0.03 -0.75
C LEU A 80 -19.40 -0.89 0.44
N GLY A 81 -18.51 -1.16 1.40
CA GLY A 81 -18.89 -1.88 2.62
C GLY A 81 -19.92 -1.14 3.46
N ARG A 82 -19.77 0.18 3.63
CA ARG A 82 -20.75 1.02 4.34
C ARG A 82 -22.08 1.14 3.61
N GLU A 83 -22.06 1.12 2.28
CA GLU A 83 -23.26 1.14 1.43
C GLU A 83 -23.89 -0.25 1.29
N ASN A 84 -23.30 -1.28 1.89
CA ASN A 84 -23.70 -2.68 1.76
C ASN A 84 -23.83 -3.13 0.30
N THR A 85 -22.89 -2.70 -0.54
CA THR A 85 -22.84 -3.00 -1.97
C THR A 85 -21.65 -3.89 -2.32
N ASP A 86 -21.86 -4.80 -3.27
CA ASP A 86 -20.84 -5.74 -3.73
C ASP A 86 -20.01 -5.10 -4.85
N PRO A 87 -18.66 -4.99 -4.70
CA PRO A 87 -17.81 -4.46 -5.76
C PRO A 87 -17.90 -5.22 -7.09
N CYS A 88 -18.28 -6.50 -7.07
CA CYS A 88 -18.48 -7.30 -8.28
C CYS A 88 -19.78 -6.95 -9.03
N LYS A 89 -20.76 -6.39 -8.33
CA LYS A 89 -22.09 -6.04 -8.87
C LYS A 89 -22.24 -4.54 -9.12
N THR A 90 -21.36 -3.73 -8.55
CA THR A 90 -21.33 -2.28 -8.79
C THR A 90 -20.62 -2.01 -10.10
N GLU A 91 -21.34 -1.50 -11.10
CA GLU A 91 -20.78 -1.19 -12.42
C GLU A 91 -20.62 0.30 -12.63
N LEU A 92 -19.56 0.68 -13.31
CA LEU A 92 -19.33 2.02 -13.83
C LEU A 92 -19.34 1.99 -15.36
N THR A 93 -19.91 3.02 -15.98
CA THR A 93 -19.84 3.23 -17.42
C THR A 93 -18.58 4.02 -17.74
N ILE A 94 -17.70 3.43 -18.52
CA ILE A 94 -16.45 4.07 -18.96
C ILE A 94 -16.71 4.75 -20.30
N THR A 95 -16.44 6.04 -20.34
CA THR A 95 -16.55 6.89 -21.55
C THR A 95 -15.17 7.28 -22.04
N ARG A 96 -15.08 7.73 -23.31
CA ARG A 96 -13.81 8.06 -23.94
C ARG A 96 -13.04 9.18 -23.24
N ASP A 97 -13.71 10.18 -22.71
CA ASP A 97 -13.14 11.32 -22.00
C ASP A 97 -12.48 10.96 -20.66
N MET A 98 -12.87 9.83 -20.06
CA MET A 98 -12.23 9.29 -18.85
C MET A 98 -10.83 8.73 -19.11
N ILE A 99 -10.47 8.48 -20.37
CA ILE A 99 -9.24 7.78 -20.76
C ILE A 99 -8.16 8.78 -21.17
N ASP A 100 -6.99 8.72 -20.54
CA ASP A 100 -5.75 9.33 -21.04
C ASP A 100 -4.97 8.31 -21.88
N GLU A 101 -4.81 8.60 -23.15
CA GLU A 101 -4.11 7.75 -24.12
C GLU A 101 -2.60 7.70 -23.90
N ARG A 102 -2.04 8.66 -23.17
CA ARG A 102 -0.59 8.81 -23.00
C ARG A 102 -0.05 8.07 -21.78
N THR A 103 -0.94 7.56 -20.91
CA THR A 103 -0.54 6.90 -19.67
C THR A 103 -0.49 5.38 -19.83
N TYR A 104 0.20 4.71 -18.91
CA TYR A 104 0.19 3.24 -18.83
C TYR A 104 -1.19 2.73 -18.40
N SER A 105 -1.83 1.92 -19.23
CA SER A 105 -3.17 1.42 -18.95
C SER A 105 -3.48 0.12 -19.71
N PRO A 106 -3.23 -1.06 -19.11
CA PRO A 106 -3.67 -2.35 -19.65
C PRO A 106 -5.17 -2.39 -19.93
N MET A 107 -6.00 -1.80 -19.05
CA MET A 107 -7.46 -1.71 -19.25
C MET A 107 -7.82 -1.04 -20.59
N ARG A 108 -7.19 0.09 -20.92
CA ARG A 108 -7.38 0.79 -22.20
C ARG A 108 -6.94 -0.09 -23.36
N ASP A 109 -5.81 -0.78 -23.21
CA ASP A 109 -5.23 -1.59 -24.30
C ASP A 109 -6.08 -2.82 -24.62
N GLU A 110 -6.76 -3.38 -23.62
CA GLU A 110 -7.72 -4.49 -23.79
C GLU A 110 -9.06 -4.02 -24.37
N ARG A 111 -9.52 -2.78 -24.06
CA ARG A 111 -10.85 -2.28 -24.41
C ARG A 111 -10.78 -0.88 -25.01
N ARG A 112 -10.96 -0.79 -26.32
CA ARG A 112 -10.82 0.44 -27.10
C ARG A 112 -12.15 0.99 -27.63
N THR A 113 -13.27 0.28 -27.42
CA THR A 113 -14.60 0.73 -27.84
C THR A 113 -15.36 1.29 -26.65
N TYR A 114 -15.90 2.51 -26.78
CA TYR A 114 -16.59 3.25 -25.74
C TYR A 114 -18.00 3.64 -26.19
N PRO A 115 -18.99 3.78 -25.27
CA PRO A 115 -18.89 3.45 -23.84
C PRO A 115 -18.94 1.93 -23.56
N TYR A 116 -18.50 1.50 -22.39
CA TYR A 116 -18.67 0.12 -21.90
C TYR A 116 -18.85 0.08 -20.39
N GLY A 117 -19.58 -0.92 -19.90
CA GLY A 117 -19.74 -1.21 -18.47
C GLY A 117 -18.59 -2.05 -17.93
N ILE A 118 -18.17 -1.78 -16.70
CA ILE A 118 -17.14 -2.55 -15.98
C ILE A 118 -17.43 -2.52 -14.49
N SER A 119 -17.24 -3.66 -13.80
CA SER A 119 -17.41 -3.71 -12.35
C SER A 119 -16.30 -2.97 -11.60
N VAL A 120 -16.65 -2.38 -10.45
CA VAL A 120 -15.67 -1.74 -9.57
C VAL A 120 -14.60 -2.75 -9.13
N ALA A 121 -14.97 -4.01 -8.92
CA ALA A 121 -14.01 -5.09 -8.63
C ALA A 121 -12.95 -5.22 -9.72
N ARG A 122 -13.35 -5.23 -11.01
CA ARG A 122 -12.39 -5.33 -12.11
C ARG A 122 -11.52 -4.08 -12.26
N LEU A 123 -12.08 -2.90 -12.01
CA LEU A 123 -11.28 -1.66 -11.94
C LEU A 123 -10.24 -1.70 -10.83
N LEU A 124 -10.62 -2.21 -9.64
CA LEU A 124 -9.68 -2.39 -8.52
C LEU A 124 -8.56 -3.40 -8.86
N GLU A 125 -8.89 -4.48 -9.58
CA GLU A 125 -7.89 -5.44 -10.06
C GLU A 125 -6.89 -4.76 -11.02
N TYR A 126 -7.36 -4.03 -12.04
CA TYR A 126 -6.49 -3.26 -12.94
C TYR A 126 -5.62 -2.26 -12.16
N MET A 127 -6.22 -1.46 -11.29
CA MET A 127 -5.50 -0.43 -10.54
C MET A 127 -4.43 -1.02 -9.61
N VAL A 128 -4.76 -2.06 -8.85
CA VAL A 128 -3.85 -2.59 -7.82
C VAL A 128 -2.92 -3.65 -8.40
N ALA A 129 -3.43 -4.67 -9.07
CA ALA A 129 -2.61 -5.80 -9.53
C ALA A 129 -1.77 -5.44 -10.77
N GLU A 130 -2.32 -4.66 -11.69
CA GLU A 130 -1.67 -4.29 -12.95
C GLU A 130 -1.12 -2.87 -12.96
N SER A 131 -1.35 -2.10 -11.89
CA SER A 131 -0.92 -0.69 -11.76
C SER A 131 -1.50 0.27 -12.81
N ASP A 132 -2.67 -0.02 -13.34
CA ASP A 132 -3.35 0.77 -14.36
C ASP A 132 -3.65 2.20 -13.89
N ASN A 133 -3.24 3.20 -14.67
CA ASN A 133 -3.37 4.59 -14.31
C ASN A 133 -4.76 5.16 -14.62
N ASN A 134 -5.39 4.75 -15.74
CA ASN A 134 -6.76 5.17 -16.03
C ASN A 134 -7.75 4.59 -15.01
N ALA A 135 -7.59 3.32 -14.64
CA ALA A 135 -8.39 2.72 -13.58
C ALA A 135 -8.21 3.45 -12.23
N ALA A 136 -6.99 3.92 -11.94
CA ALA A 136 -6.72 4.73 -10.74
C ALA A 136 -7.49 6.05 -10.75
N ASP A 137 -7.45 6.79 -11.85
CA ASP A 137 -8.13 8.08 -11.97
C ASP A 137 -9.66 7.93 -11.93
N ILE A 138 -10.20 6.89 -12.57
CA ILE A 138 -11.63 6.56 -12.54
C ILE A 138 -12.07 6.24 -11.11
N LEU A 139 -11.32 5.40 -10.39
CA LEU A 139 -11.66 5.02 -9.01
C LEU A 139 -11.42 6.16 -8.02
N LEU A 140 -10.42 7.01 -8.25
CA LEU A 140 -10.22 8.23 -7.47
C LEU A 140 -11.42 9.18 -7.63
N ALA A 141 -11.89 9.39 -8.86
CA ALA A 141 -13.09 10.18 -9.12
C ALA A 141 -14.34 9.55 -8.48
N TYR A 142 -14.52 8.23 -8.56
CA TYR A 142 -15.60 7.49 -7.89
C TYR A 142 -15.56 7.62 -6.36
N ALA A 143 -14.38 7.74 -5.78
CA ALA A 143 -14.15 7.99 -4.36
C ALA A 143 -14.38 9.45 -3.94
N GLY A 144 -14.61 10.36 -4.89
CA GLY A 144 -14.83 11.80 -4.67
C GLY A 144 -13.61 12.69 -4.92
N GLY A 145 -12.55 12.15 -5.53
CA GLY A 145 -11.33 12.89 -5.88
C GLY A 145 -10.30 12.98 -4.74
N GLY A 146 -9.21 13.70 -5.01
CA GLY A 146 -8.07 13.82 -4.08
C GLY A 146 -8.45 14.42 -2.73
N GLU A 147 -9.29 15.46 -2.72
CA GLU A 147 -9.74 16.11 -1.47
C GLU A 147 -10.52 15.15 -0.57
N GLN A 148 -11.44 14.36 -1.14
CA GLN A 148 -12.20 13.39 -0.36
C GLN A 148 -11.33 12.23 0.10
N THR A 149 -10.33 11.82 -0.70
CA THR A 149 -9.33 10.83 -0.30
C THR A 149 -8.48 11.35 0.86
N GLN A 150 -8.04 12.61 0.81
CA GLN A 150 -7.31 13.23 1.92
C GLN A 150 -8.18 13.35 3.18
N ALA A 151 -9.44 13.75 3.04
CA ALA A 151 -10.39 13.80 4.16
C ALA A 151 -10.63 12.42 4.78
N TYR A 152 -10.72 11.38 3.95
CA TYR A 152 -10.81 9.99 4.39
C TYR A 152 -9.59 9.58 5.23
N LEU A 153 -8.38 9.84 4.74
CA LEU A 153 -7.14 9.53 5.44
C LEU A 153 -7.03 10.30 6.78
N ASN A 154 -7.41 11.57 6.80
CA ASN A 154 -7.42 12.39 8.00
C ASN A 154 -8.38 11.81 9.06
N ARG A 155 -9.60 11.41 8.66
CA ARG A 155 -10.58 10.79 9.54
C ARG A 155 -10.09 9.50 10.19
N LEU A 156 -9.28 8.74 9.46
CA LEU A 156 -8.67 7.49 9.96
C LEU A 156 -7.40 7.72 10.79
N GLY A 157 -6.97 8.98 11.00
CA GLY A 157 -5.77 9.31 11.76
C GLY A 157 -4.46 9.20 10.95
N PHE A 158 -4.55 9.24 9.62
CA PHE A 158 -3.42 9.17 8.68
C PHE A 158 -3.18 10.48 7.92
N GLY A 159 -3.39 11.63 8.56
CA GLY A 159 -3.14 12.94 7.95
C GLY A 159 -1.69 13.19 7.51
N GLY A 160 -0.76 12.33 7.92
CA GLY A 160 0.62 12.34 7.43
C GLY A 160 0.80 11.77 6.02
N ILE A 161 -0.20 11.04 5.49
CA ILE A 161 -0.27 10.59 4.10
C ILE A 161 -0.93 11.70 3.28
N GLU A 162 -0.25 12.18 2.24
CA GLU A 162 -0.71 13.25 1.36
C GLU A 162 -1.12 12.65 0.01
N VAL A 163 -2.40 12.82 -0.35
CA VAL A 163 -2.96 12.42 -1.65
C VAL A 163 -3.81 13.57 -2.18
N SER A 164 -3.37 14.20 -3.26
CA SER A 164 -4.06 15.37 -3.84
C SER A 164 -4.09 15.40 -5.35
N VAL A 165 -3.17 14.72 -6.03
CA VAL A 165 -3.08 14.70 -7.49
C VAL A 165 -3.37 13.30 -8.04
N ASN A 166 -3.93 13.25 -9.24
CA ASN A 166 -4.25 12.03 -9.98
C ASN A 166 -3.12 11.64 -10.96
N GLU A 167 -3.26 10.49 -11.62
CA GLU A 167 -2.24 10.00 -12.57
C GLU A 167 -2.13 10.88 -13.82
N ARG A 168 -3.24 11.41 -14.34
CA ARG A 168 -3.25 12.32 -15.49
C ARG A 168 -2.45 13.59 -15.18
N GLU A 169 -2.59 14.15 -13.98
CA GLU A 169 -1.84 15.32 -13.54
C GLU A 169 -0.35 15.00 -13.36
N MET A 170 -0.02 13.85 -12.77
CA MET A 170 1.37 13.40 -12.61
C MET A 170 2.05 13.09 -13.94
N ASN A 171 1.28 12.64 -14.94
CA ASN A 171 1.78 12.37 -16.30
C ASN A 171 1.97 13.67 -17.11
N ALA A 172 1.15 14.68 -16.86
CA ALA A 172 1.25 15.98 -17.53
C ALA A 172 2.41 16.84 -17.01
N ASP A 173 2.77 16.69 -15.74
CA ASP A 173 3.82 17.47 -15.07
C ASP A 173 4.63 16.56 -14.12
N ILE A 174 5.91 16.34 -14.45
CA ILE A 174 6.80 15.48 -13.67
C ILE A 174 6.98 15.98 -12.23
N ALA A 175 6.87 17.28 -11.96
CA ALA A 175 6.96 17.81 -10.60
C ALA A 175 5.81 17.34 -9.72
N LYS A 176 4.64 17.06 -10.30
CA LYS A 176 3.48 16.53 -9.60
C LYS A 176 3.65 15.09 -9.11
N GLN A 177 4.60 14.34 -9.67
CA GLN A 177 4.93 13.00 -9.18
C GLN A 177 5.49 13.01 -7.74
N TYR A 178 5.94 14.17 -7.25
CA TYR A 178 6.46 14.36 -5.91
C TYR A 178 5.43 14.94 -4.92
N VAL A 179 4.20 15.19 -5.34
CA VAL A 179 3.15 15.81 -4.51
C VAL A 179 2.48 14.79 -3.59
N ASN A 180 2.06 13.64 -4.12
CA ASN A 180 1.54 12.56 -3.30
C ASN A 180 2.69 11.94 -2.50
N ARG A 181 2.66 12.05 -1.15
CA ARG A 181 3.79 11.65 -0.28
C ARG A 181 3.31 11.03 1.01
N ALA A 182 4.13 10.14 1.57
CA ALA A 182 3.94 9.63 2.92
C ALA A 182 5.27 9.24 3.58
N SER A 183 5.27 9.13 4.91
CA SER A 183 6.34 8.44 5.61
C SER A 183 6.20 6.92 5.47
N PRO A 184 7.29 6.15 5.41
CA PRO A 184 7.20 4.69 5.40
C PRO A 184 6.44 4.14 6.61
N ALA A 185 6.57 4.79 7.77
CA ALA A 185 5.86 4.41 9.00
C ALA A 185 4.34 4.54 8.85
N ASP A 186 3.85 5.62 8.24
CA ASP A 186 2.42 5.82 8.03
C ASP A 186 1.85 4.81 7.04
N VAL A 187 2.60 4.47 5.98
CA VAL A 187 2.17 3.45 5.00
C VAL A 187 2.00 2.09 5.66
N VAL A 188 2.98 1.62 6.45
CA VAL A 188 2.86 0.29 7.08
C VAL A 188 1.81 0.28 8.19
N ARG A 189 1.62 1.40 8.93
CA ARG A 189 0.53 1.53 9.90
C ARG A 189 -0.83 1.48 9.21
N PHE A 190 -0.99 2.17 8.09
CA PHE A 190 -2.21 2.13 7.29
C PHE A 190 -2.52 0.71 6.82
N LEU A 191 -1.54 0.01 6.21
CA LEU A 191 -1.70 -1.37 5.77
C LEU A 191 -2.09 -2.30 6.93
N LYS A 192 -1.45 -2.14 8.09
CA LYS A 192 -1.82 -2.91 9.30
C LYS A 192 -3.27 -2.63 9.70
N THR A 193 -3.68 -1.36 9.73
CA THR A 193 -5.05 -0.97 10.11
C THR A 193 -6.10 -1.50 9.12
N VAL A 194 -5.81 -1.50 7.81
CA VAL A 194 -6.70 -2.09 6.79
C VAL A 194 -6.84 -3.61 6.97
N ARG A 195 -5.75 -4.30 7.32
CA ARG A 195 -5.76 -5.76 7.43
C ARG A 195 -6.28 -6.29 8.77
N GLU A 196 -6.02 -5.60 9.87
CA GLU A 196 -6.30 -6.08 11.23
C GLU A 196 -7.43 -5.29 11.91
N GLY A 197 -7.77 -4.09 11.42
CA GLY A 197 -8.83 -3.23 11.95
C GLY A 197 -10.19 -3.45 11.30
N ASP A 198 -11.14 -2.60 11.65
CA ASP A 198 -12.55 -2.68 11.21
C ASP A 198 -12.90 -1.70 10.07
N ILE A 199 -11.88 -1.23 9.32
CA ILE A 199 -12.10 -0.32 8.18
C ILE A 199 -12.86 -1.04 7.06
N LEU A 200 -12.46 -2.28 6.76
CA LEU A 200 -13.07 -3.07 5.70
C LEU A 200 -13.93 -4.20 6.30
N THR A 201 -15.04 -4.51 5.63
CA THR A 201 -15.76 -5.76 5.92
C THR A 201 -14.85 -6.96 5.70
N PRO A 202 -15.13 -8.13 6.32
CA PRO A 202 -14.32 -9.33 6.10
C PRO A 202 -14.19 -9.71 4.62
N GLU A 203 -15.25 -9.56 3.82
CA GLU A 203 -15.30 -9.85 2.39
C GLU A 203 -14.40 -8.87 1.61
N ASN A 204 -14.54 -7.57 1.87
CA ASN A 204 -13.74 -6.53 1.21
C ASN A 204 -12.26 -6.61 1.60
N ARG A 205 -11.96 -7.01 2.84
CA ARG A 205 -10.58 -7.27 3.29
C ARG A 205 -9.96 -8.45 2.53
N LYS A 206 -10.70 -9.56 2.42
CA LYS A 206 -10.26 -10.72 1.63
C LYS A 206 -10.05 -10.35 0.16
N PHE A 207 -10.92 -9.52 -0.41
CA PHE A 207 -10.75 -9.02 -1.77
C PHE A 207 -9.53 -8.12 -1.90
N PHE A 208 -9.31 -7.21 -0.95
CA PHE A 208 -8.10 -6.36 -0.92
C PHE A 208 -6.82 -7.20 -0.87
N ASP A 209 -6.74 -8.20 0.00
CA ASP A 209 -5.59 -9.12 0.08
C ASP A 209 -5.39 -9.89 -1.23
N LYS A 210 -6.48 -10.34 -1.87
CA LYS A 210 -6.44 -11.03 -3.18
C LYS A 210 -5.79 -10.14 -4.25
N ILE A 211 -6.25 -8.91 -4.43
CA ILE A 211 -5.73 -8.02 -5.48
C ILE A 211 -4.28 -7.57 -5.19
N MET A 212 -3.90 -7.42 -3.92
CA MET A 212 -2.52 -7.14 -3.53
C MET A 212 -1.57 -8.30 -3.85
N THR A 213 -1.98 -9.53 -3.59
CA THR A 213 -1.17 -10.73 -3.86
C THR A 213 -1.13 -11.10 -5.33
N ALA A 214 -2.09 -10.63 -6.12
CA ALA A 214 -2.14 -10.81 -7.58
C ALA A 214 -1.27 -9.80 -8.35
N THR A 215 -0.56 -8.89 -7.67
CA THR A 215 0.26 -7.86 -8.33
C THR A 215 1.33 -8.49 -9.23
N VAL A 216 1.33 -8.07 -10.51
CA VAL A 216 2.26 -8.57 -11.55
C VAL A 216 3.42 -7.60 -11.83
N THR A 217 3.30 -6.33 -11.41
CA THR A 217 4.32 -5.30 -11.63
C THR A 217 5.38 -5.33 -10.53
N GLY A 218 6.65 -5.01 -10.87
CA GLY A 218 7.73 -4.87 -9.87
C GLY A 218 8.16 -6.18 -9.20
N GLY A 219 7.98 -7.33 -9.86
CA GLY A 219 8.40 -8.64 -9.36
C GLY A 219 9.92 -8.79 -9.17
N ASP A 220 10.71 -7.93 -9.81
CA ASP A 220 12.15 -7.78 -9.71
C ASP A 220 12.63 -6.99 -8.47
N LYS A 221 11.70 -6.42 -7.71
CA LYS A 221 11.98 -5.60 -6.52
C LYS A 221 11.95 -6.44 -5.23
N LEU A 222 11.10 -6.07 -4.27
CA LEU A 222 11.03 -6.77 -2.98
C LEU A 222 10.73 -8.27 -3.10
N LYS A 223 9.89 -8.66 -4.06
CA LYS A 223 9.51 -10.06 -4.28
C LYS A 223 10.71 -10.91 -4.70
N ALA A 224 11.64 -10.37 -5.48
CA ALA A 224 12.83 -11.08 -5.93
C ALA A 224 13.76 -11.52 -4.78
N GLY A 225 13.69 -10.84 -3.63
CA GLY A 225 14.48 -11.17 -2.43
C GLY A 225 13.82 -12.20 -1.51
N LEU A 226 12.63 -12.69 -1.83
CA LEU A 226 11.88 -13.61 -0.97
C LEU A 226 12.06 -15.08 -1.41
N PRO A 227 11.96 -16.04 -0.48
CA PRO A 227 11.97 -17.46 -0.83
C PRO A 227 10.86 -17.80 -1.83
N GLN A 228 11.13 -18.78 -2.72
CA GLN A 228 10.15 -19.26 -3.67
C GLN A 228 8.89 -19.78 -2.94
N GLY A 229 7.70 -19.45 -3.46
CA GLY A 229 6.42 -19.84 -2.85
C GLY A 229 5.93 -18.91 -1.74
N THR A 230 6.70 -17.87 -1.38
CA THR A 230 6.23 -16.86 -0.41
C THR A 230 5.00 -16.14 -0.97
N VAL A 231 3.91 -16.14 -0.19
CA VAL A 231 2.73 -15.31 -0.48
C VAL A 231 3.08 -13.86 -0.16
N PHE A 232 3.09 -13.03 -1.17
CA PHE A 232 3.55 -11.64 -1.07
C PHE A 232 2.62 -10.72 -1.86
N GLY A 233 1.99 -9.77 -1.15
CA GLY A 233 1.23 -8.68 -1.76
C GLY A 233 2.08 -7.40 -1.77
N HIS A 234 2.00 -6.64 -2.85
CA HIS A 234 2.74 -5.37 -2.98
C HIS A 234 2.04 -4.39 -3.93
N LYS A 235 2.55 -3.15 -3.90
CA LYS A 235 2.15 -2.08 -4.82
C LYS A 235 3.32 -1.16 -5.09
#